data_cf834e51b86ce0ac491b4084ef582bd2
#
_entry.id   cf834e51b86ce0ac491b4084ef582bd2
#
_cell.length_a   1.000
_cell.length_b   1.000
_cell.length_c   1.000
_cell.angle_alpha   90.00
_cell.angle_beta   90.00
_cell.angle_gamma   90.00
#
_symmetry.space_group_name_H-M   'P 1'
#
loop_
_entity.id
_entity.type
_entity.pdbx_description
1 polymer ?
#
loop_
_entity_poly.entity_id
_entity_poly.type
_entity_poly.pdbx_seq_one_letter_code
_entity_poly.pdbx_strand_id
1 'polypeptide(L)'
;MSKARRSPSVNKPKSETRFSRRDFVRSSALIAGSLAASPEFFALARQTPAAASSPIRLGVASYTFRNFARPQLIAFLKQLNVLALNAKDVKDHLPTDPQQESAALADYAAAAIQLHAAGTIYFPKDEDADIRNKFEYCKRAGIHVIVAGDPAPETLPRIEKFVKEYDIRFAIHNHGPEDKLWHSPLDVLKAVKNMDPRMGCCIDVGHTARTGVDVVQSIKEAGPRLFNMHMKDLTSFQSKESQVPVGEGTMPVREIFQTLMAMNYNGFVDLEYEIHPDDPMPGVIASFAYMRGVLAGLGYPPRH
;
A
#
# COMPACT_ATOMS: atom_id res chain seq x y z
N MET A 1 5.59 58.92 67.99
CA MET A 1 4.23 58.75 67.46
C MET A 1 4.23 57.55 66.49
N SER A 2 3.80 56.39 67.04
CA SER A 2 3.84 55.10 66.36
C SER A 2 2.42 54.77 65.86
N LYS A 3 2.27 54.53 64.55
CA LYS A 3 1.02 54.01 63.92
C LYS A 3 1.15 52.50 63.71
N ALA A 4 0.36 51.75 64.48
CA ALA A 4 0.17 50.32 64.35
C ALA A 4 -0.53 49.99 63.04
N ARG A 5 0.06 49.06 62.24
CA ARG A 5 -0.56 48.45 61.11
C ARG A 5 -1.33 47.19 61.56
N ARG A 6 -2.60 47.10 61.20
CA ARG A 6 -3.45 45.91 61.35
C ARG A 6 -3.17 44.96 60.21
N SER A 7 -2.93 43.67 60.51
CA SER A 7 -2.85 42.60 59.62
C SER A 7 -4.23 42.14 59.05
N PRO A 8 -4.36 41.74 57.76
CA PRO A 8 -5.63 41.20 57.26
C PRO A 8 -5.74 39.71 57.62
N SER A 9 -7.01 39.34 57.94
CA SER A 9 -7.41 37.98 58.28
C SER A 9 -7.29 37.02 57.07
N VAL A 10 -6.66 35.87 57.29
CA VAL A 10 -6.56 34.78 56.35
C VAL A 10 -7.86 34.00 56.30
N ASN A 11 -8.54 33.99 55.15
CA ASN A 11 -9.69 33.12 54.89
C ASN A 11 -9.20 31.67 54.71
N LYS A 12 -9.77 30.73 55.48
CA LYS A 12 -9.56 29.28 55.33
C LYS A 12 -10.21 28.79 54.03
N PRO A 13 -9.56 27.92 53.25
CA PRO A 13 -10.17 27.32 52.07
C PRO A 13 -11.27 26.31 52.49
N LYS A 14 -12.36 26.31 51.70
CA LYS A 14 -13.46 25.34 51.79
C LYS A 14 -12.95 23.94 51.50
N SER A 15 -13.41 22.97 52.29
CA SER A 15 -13.10 21.54 52.15
C SER A 15 -13.53 21.01 50.79
N GLU A 16 -12.57 20.49 50.00
CA GLU A 16 -12.86 19.67 48.80
C GLU A 16 -13.49 18.35 49.26
N THR A 17 -14.70 18.09 48.82
CA THR A 17 -15.36 16.80 48.96
C THR A 17 -14.62 15.76 48.06
N ARG A 18 -13.78 14.93 48.66
CA ARG A 18 -13.19 13.78 48.00
C ARG A 18 -14.26 12.72 47.75
N PHE A 19 -14.65 12.51 46.51
CA PHE A 19 -15.43 11.35 46.09
C PHE A 19 -14.69 10.05 46.40
N SER A 20 -15.28 9.17 47.19
CA SER A 20 -14.68 7.89 47.53
C SER A 20 -15.04 6.83 46.47
N ARG A 21 -14.22 5.78 46.37
CA ARG A 21 -14.51 4.64 45.46
C ARG A 21 -15.86 3.97 45.78
N ARG A 22 -16.35 4.08 46.99
CA ARG A 22 -17.67 3.58 47.41
C ARG A 22 -18.82 4.42 46.85
N ASP A 23 -18.65 5.73 46.71
CA ASP A 23 -19.67 6.62 46.16
C ASP A 23 -19.81 6.41 44.65
N PHE A 24 -18.70 6.10 43.94
CA PHE A 24 -18.71 5.72 42.54
C PHE A 24 -19.48 4.43 42.30
N VAL A 25 -19.24 3.40 43.12
CA VAL A 25 -19.94 2.08 42.97
C VAL A 25 -21.44 2.20 43.30
N ARG A 26 -21.82 3.03 44.27
CA ARG A 26 -23.26 3.28 44.60
C ARG A 26 -23.97 4.07 43.51
N SER A 27 -23.32 5.03 42.91
CA SER A 27 -23.90 5.79 41.77
C SER A 27 -24.06 4.94 40.51
N SER A 28 -23.15 3.97 40.27
CA SER A 28 -23.26 3.04 39.15
C SER A 28 -24.39 2.02 39.33
N ALA A 29 -24.72 1.61 40.55
CA ALA A 29 -25.77 0.64 40.82
C ALA A 29 -27.20 1.24 40.65
N LEU A 30 -27.36 2.56 40.82
CA LEU A 30 -28.66 3.24 40.63
C LEU A 30 -28.99 3.49 39.14
N ILE A 31 -27.97 3.54 38.26
CA ILE A 31 -28.16 3.68 36.79
C ILE A 31 -28.50 2.32 36.15
N ALA A 32 -28.02 1.20 36.73
CA ALA A 32 -28.28 -0.14 36.20
C ALA A 32 -29.72 -0.63 36.46
N GLY A 33 -30.42 -0.06 37.42
CA GLY A 33 -31.79 -0.47 37.82
C GLY A 33 -32.91 0.12 36.95
N SER A 34 -32.67 1.17 36.19
CA SER A 34 -33.69 1.86 35.37
C SER A 34 -33.65 1.58 33.88
N LEU A 35 -32.69 0.74 33.42
CA LEU A 35 -32.53 0.35 32.01
C LEU A 35 -33.09 -1.05 31.68
N ALA A 36 -33.79 -1.68 32.61
CA ALA A 36 -34.24 -3.07 32.42
C ALA A 36 -35.65 -3.22 31.80
N ALA A 37 -36.19 -2.22 31.13
CA ALA A 37 -37.55 -2.34 30.61
C ALA A 37 -37.80 -1.68 29.24
N SER A 38 -37.04 -2.06 28.21
CA SER A 38 -37.55 -1.94 26.84
C SER A 38 -36.71 -2.87 25.92
N PRO A 39 -37.31 -3.92 25.34
CA PRO A 39 -36.63 -4.75 24.35
C PRO A 39 -36.20 -3.97 23.08
N GLU A 40 -36.76 -2.79 22.85
CA GLU A 40 -36.43 -1.93 21.71
C GLU A 40 -35.06 -1.25 21.83
N PHE A 41 -34.52 -1.02 23.04
CA PHE A 41 -33.22 -0.40 23.22
C PHE A 41 -32.05 -1.37 22.87
N PHE A 42 -32.27 -2.66 23.02
CA PHE A 42 -31.29 -3.68 22.62
C PHE A 42 -31.30 -3.98 21.10
N ALA A 43 -32.36 -3.62 20.38
CA ALA A 43 -32.42 -3.76 18.94
C ALA A 43 -31.64 -2.66 18.19
N LEU A 44 -31.53 -1.44 18.77
CA LEU A 44 -30.78 -0.34 18.16
C LEU A 44 -29.25 -0.48 18.32
N ALA A 45 -28.78 -1.23 19.33
CA ALA A 45 -27.34 -1.46 19.55
C ALA A 45 -26.74 -2.59 18.68
N ARG A 46 -27.53 -3.25 17.85
CA ARG A 46 -27.13 -4.43 17.06
C ARG A 46 -27.02 -4.24 15.55
N GLN A 47 -27.15 -3.03 15.06
CA GLN A 47 -26.86 -2.73 13.66
C GLN A 47 -25.64 -1.80 13.57
N THR A 48 -24.47 -2.27 13.99
CA THR A 48 -23.25 -1.78 13.36
C THR A 48 -23.34 -2.22 11.89
N PRO A 49 -23.42 -1.29 10.93
CA PRO A 49 -23.31 -1.67 9.52
C PRO A 49 -22.06 -2.54 9.39
N ALA A 50 -22.18 -3.68 8.72
CA ALA A 50 -21.00 -4.48 8.42
C ALA A 50 -19.97 -3.54 7.80
N ALA A 51 -18.80 -3.40 8.44
CA ALA A 51 -17.77 -2.48 7.98
C ALA A 51 -17.53 -2.75 6.49
N ALA A 52 -17.67 -1.72 5.67
CA ALA A 52 -17.42 -1.85 4.24
C ALA A 52 -16.00 -2.37 4.03
N SER A 53 -15.80 -3.24 3.02
CA SER A 53 -14.45 -3.64 2.64
C SER A 53 -13.68 -2.42 2.14
N SER A 54 -12.39 -2.32 2.53
CA SER A 54 -11.54 -1.25 2.01
C SER A 54 -11.56 -1.27 0.47
N PRO A 55 -11.76 -0.13 -0.19
CA PRO A 55 -11.59 -0.03 -1.63
C PRO A 55 -10.11 -0.15 -2.03
N ILE A 56 -9.18 0.07 -1.10
CA ILE A 56 -7.74 -0.08 -1.34
C ILE A 56 -7.34 -1.52 -1.10
N ARG A 57 -6.78 -2.16 -2.12
CA ARG A 57 -6.25 -3.52 -2.08
C ARG A 57 -4.75 -3.46 -1.82
N LEU A 58 -4.32 -3.97 -0.67
CA LEU A 58 -2.91 -4.05 -0.32
C LEU A 58 -2.31 -5.35 -0.88
N GLY A 59 -1.11 -5.23 -1.43
CA GLY A 59 -0.31 -6.34 -1.95
C GLY A 59 1.16 -6.21 -1.56
N VAL A 60 1.97 -7.08 -2.11
CA VAL A 60 3.43 -7.09 -1.95
C VAL A 60 4.11 -7.18 -3.31
N ALA A 61 5.13 -6.36 -3.55
CA ALA A 61 6.09 -6.60 -4.59
C ALA A 61 7.08 -7.69 -4.11
N SER A 62 7.16 -8.82 -4.81
CA SER A 62 7.93 -9.99 -4.35
C SER A 62 9.42 -9.70 -4.19
N TYR A 63 9.92 -8.63 -4.80
CA TYR A 63 11.29 -8.14 -4.64
C TYR A 63 11.63 -7.78 -3.18
N THR A 64 10.64 -7.41 -2.38
CA THR A 64 10.76 -7.26 -0.92
C THR A 64 11.43 -8.48 -0.27
N PHE A 65 11.13 -9.67 -0.77
CA PHE A 65 11.63 -10.94 -0.26
C PHE A 65 12.66 -11.61 -1.18
N ARG A 66 13.40 -10.82 -1.97
CA ARG A 66 14.34 -11.29 -2.99
C ARG A 66 15.42 -12.26 -2.53
N ASN A 67 15.73 -12.30 -1.23
CA ASN A 67 16.69 -13.23 -0.67
C ASN A 67 16.09 -14.58 -0.22
N PHE A 68 14.77 -14.72 -0.24
CA PHE A 68 14.03 -15.89 0.19
C PHE A 68 13.48 -16.69 -0.99
N ALA A 69 13.37 -18.00 -0.85
CA ALA A 69 12.74 -18.86 -1.84
C ALA A 69 11.20 -18.79 -1.76
N ARG A 70 10.50 -19.19 -2.82
CA ARG A 70 9.04 -19.17 -2.93
C ARG A 70 8.28 -19.77 -1.75
N PRO A 71 8.68 -20.95 -1.17
CA PRO A 71 7.99 -21.49 0.00
C PRO A 71 8.02 -20.55 1.22
N GLN A 72 9.13 -19.85 1.43
CA GLN A 72 9.26 -18.86 2.51
C GLN A 72 8.45 -17.60 2.21
N LEU A 73 8.48 -17.10 0.96
CA LEU A 73 7.63 -16.00 0.52
C LEU A 73 6.15 -16.31 0.79
N ILE A 74 5.67 -17.49 0.41
CA ILE A 74 4.30 -17.95 0.67
C ILE A 74 3.98 -17.94 2.17
N ALA A 75 4.90 -18.44 3.01
CA ALA A 75 4.73 -18.43 4.46
C ALA A 75 4.63 -16.99 5.01
N PHE A 76 5.46 -16.07 4.54
CA PHE A 76 5.42 -14.66 4.92
C PHE A 76 4.12 -13.98 4.51
N LEU A 77 3.64 -14.19 3.29
CA LEU A 77 2.38 -13.63 2.82
C LEU A 77 1.19 -14.11 3.66
N LYS A 78 1.17 -15.38 4.05
CA LYS A 78 0.16 -15.95 4.97
C LYS A 78 0.26 -15.34 6.37
N GLN A 79 1.46 -15.21 6.92
CA GLN A 79 1.69 -14.58 8.23
C GLN A 79 1.21 -13.12 8.23
N LEU A 80 1.44 -12.38 7.14
CA LEU A 80 1.01 -11.00 6.96
C LEU A 80 -0.50 -10.87 6.72
N ASN A 81 -1.19 -11.97 6.41
CA ASN A 81 -2.56 -11.94 5.87
C ASN A 81 -2.67 -10.99 4.66
N VAL A 82 -1.73 -11.10 3.72
CA VAL A 82 -1.69 -10.36 2.45
C VAL A 82 -1.52 -11.38 1.33
N LEU A 83 -2.62 -11.69 0.63
CA LEU A 83 -2.66 -12.76 -0.37
C LEU A 83 -2.67 -12.21 -1.81
N ALA A 84 -2.07 -11.05 -2.02
CA ALA A 84 -1.93 -10.40 -3.33
C ALA A 84 -0.46 -10.10 -3.61
N LEU A 85 0.03 -10.51 -4.77
CA LEU A 85 1.43 -10.47 -5.12
C LEU A 85 1.65 -9.87 -6.52
N ASN A 86 2.52 -8.86 -6.62
CA ASN A 86 3.24 -8.51 -7.82
C ASN A 86 4.49 -9.38 -7.88
N ALA A 87 4.49 -10.40 -8.74
CA ALA A 87 5.54 -11.42 -8.77
C ALA A 87 6.68 -11.04 -9.73
N LYS A 88 7.93 -11.24 -9.28
CA LYS A 88 9.14 -11.03 -10.07
C LYS A 88 9.86 -12.37 -10.32
N ASP A 89 10.63 -12.43 -11.40
CA ASP A 89 11.54 -13.52 -11.74
C ASP A 89 12.84 -13.51 -10.90
N VAL A 90 12.70 -13.26 -9.60
CA VAL A 90 13.80 -13.27 -8.63
C VAL A 90 13.76 -14.56 -7.81
N LYS A 91 14.91 -15.18 -7.59
CA LYS A 91 14.99 -16.53 -7.01
C LYS A 91 14.11 -17.50 -7.85
N ASP A 92 13.15 -18.12 -7.19
CA ASP A 92 12.16 -19.02 -7.77
C ASP A 92 10.71 -18.48 -7.59
N HIS A 93 10.56 -17.15 -7.38
CA HIS A 93 9.25 -16.56 -7.11
C HIS A 93 8.30 -16.76 -8.30
N LEU A 94 8.68 -16.35 -9.50
CA LEU A 94 7.93 -16.65 -10.71
C LEU A 94 8.93 -16.84 -11.86
N PRO A 95 9.51 -18.04 -12.03
CA PRO A 95 10.49 -18.34 -13.06
C PRO A 95 9.92 -18.17 -14.46
N THR A 96 10.76 -17.78 -15.42
CA THR A 96 10.35 -17.62 -16.83
C THR A 96 10.36 -18.93 -17.61
N ASP A 97 11.04 -19.99 -17.12
CA ASP A 97 10.95 -21.33 -17.68
C ASP A 97 9.52 -21.90 -17.50
N PRO A 98 8.84 -22.36 -18.57
CA PRO A 98 7.44 -22.74 -18.51
C PRO A 98 7.12 -23.87 -17.51
N GLN A 99 8.05 -24.82 -17.32
CA GLN A 99 7.83 -25.93 -16.39
C GLN A 99 7.94 -25.46 -14.94
N GLN A 100 8.95 -24.66 -14.64
CA GLN A 100 9.15 -24.07 -13.31
C GLN A 100 8.07 -23.03 -13.00
N GLU A 101 7.65 -22.25 -14.00
CA GLU A 101 6.51 -21.33 -13.90
C GLU A 101 5.22 -22.07 -13.50
N SER A 102 4.90 -23.18 -14.17
CA SER A 102 3.73 -24.00 -13.87
C SER A 102 3.74 -24.52 -12.43
N ALA A 103 4.91 -24.96 -11.93
CA ALA A 103 5.05 -25.37 -10.53
C ALA A 103 4.83 -24.19 -9.57
N ALA A 104 5.36 -23.00 -9.89
CA ALA A 104 5.14 -21.80 -9.08
C ALA A 104 3.67 -21.41 -9.01
N LEU A 105 2.96 -21.45 -10.13
CA LEU A 105 1.53 -21.15 -10.21
C LEU A 105 0.70 -22.13 -9.38
N ALA A 106 1.05 -23.42 -9.39
CA ALA A 106 0.39 -24.43 -8.56
C ALA A 106 0.57 -24.15 -7.06
N ASP A 107 1.77 -23.76 -6.64
CA ASP A 107 2.06 -23.43 -5.24
C ASP A 107 1.26 -22.18 -4.78
N TYR A 108 1.20 -21.13 -5.61
CA TYR A 108 0.40 -19.93 -5.30
C TYR A 108 -1.10 -20.23 -5.27
N ALA A 109 -1.60 -21.04 -6.21
CA ALA A 109 -3.00 -21.45 -6.21
C ALA A 109 -3.36 -22.26 -4.96
N ALA A 110 -2.53 -23.21 -4.56
CA ALA A 110 -2.70 -23.99 -3.33
C ALA A 110 -2.68 -23.12 -2.07
N ALA A 111 -1.95 -22.01 -2.12
CA ALA A 111 -1.87 -21.03 -1.04
C ALA A 111 -2.97 -19.97 -1.07
N ALA A 112 -3.86 -19.97 -2.07
CA ALA A 112 -4.85 -18.93 -2.36
C ALA A 112 -4.24 -17.54 -2.56
N ILE A 113 -3.01 -17.44 -3.08
CA ILE A 113 -2.33 -16.18 -3.38
C ILE A 113 -2.68 -15.75 -4.81
N GLN A 114 -3.18 -14.54 -4.95
CA GLN A 114 -3.49 -13.91 -6.23
C GLN A 114 -2.23 -13.26 -6.81
N LEU A 115 -1.79 -13.71 -7.99
CA LEU A 115 -0.82 -12.98 -8.80
C LEU A 115 -1.57 -11.91 -9.60
N HIS A 116 -1.48 -10.64 -9.22
CA HIS A 116 -2.22 -9.56 -9.87
C HIS A 116 -1.38 -8.77 -10.86
N ALA A 117 -0.05 -8.81 -10.72
CA ALA A 117 0.91 -8.19 -11.62
C ALA A 117 2.19 -9.03 -11.71
N ALA A 118 2.97 -8.82 -12.77
CA ALA A 118 4.33 -9.36 -12.90
C ALA A 118 5.32 -8.23 -13.12
N GLY A 119 6.38 -8.21 -12.34
CA GLY A 119 7.46 -7.22 -12.52
C GLY A 119 8.28 -6.90 -11.27
N THR A 120 9.31 -6.05 -11.46
CA THR A 120 9.58 -5.34 -12.74
C THR A 120 10.15 -6.29 -13.79
N ILE A 121 9.55 -6.32 -14.97
CA ILE A 121 10.06 -7.02 -16.16
C ILE A 121 10.77 -6.01 -17.06
N TYR A 122 12.02 -6.28 -17.43
CA TYR A 122 12.82 -5.39 -18.26
C TYR A 122 12.65 -5.69 -19.76
N PHE A 123 12.65 -4.64 -20.59
CA PHE A 123 12.50 -4.73 -22.04
C PHE A 123 13.74 -4.15 -22.76
N PRO A 124 14.91 -4.83 -22.66
CA PRO A 124 16.17 -4.32 -23.20
C PRO A 124 16.29 -4.43 -24.72
N LYS A 125 15.37 -5.15 -25.39
CA LYS A 125 15.42 -5.41 -26.82
C LYS A 125 14.18 -4.90 -27.53
N ASP A 126 14.39 -4.19 -28.64
CA ASP A 126 13.33 -3.79 -29.56
C ASP A 126 13.08 -4.89 -30.61
N GLU A 127 12.70 -6.08 -30.15
CA GLU A 127 12.50 -7.28 -30.98
C GLU A 127 11.14 -7.92 -30.64
N ASP A 128 10.34 -8.25 -31.66
CA ASP A 128 9.03 -8.88 -31.50
C ASP A 128 9.09 -10.18 -30.70
N ALA A 129 10.12 -11.01 -30.92
CA ALA A 129 10.27 -12.29 -30.24
C ALA A 129 10.52 -12.11 -28.74
N ASP A 130 11.38 -11.16 -28.34
CA ASP A 130 11.69 -10.87 -26.95
C ASP A 130 10.46 -10.32 -26.22
N ILE A 131 9.76 -9.38 -26.84
CA ILE A 131 8.54 -8.79 -26.27
C ILE A 131 7.45 -9.84 -26.16
N ARG A 132 7.21 -10.62 -27.22
CA ARG A 132 6.20 -11.70 -27.24
C ARG A 132 6.43 -12.70 -26.11
N ASN A 133 7.65 -13.15 -25.89
CA ASN A 133 7.96 -14.10 -24.84
C ASN A 133 7.56 -13.60 -23.44
N LYS A 134 7.71 -12.29 -23.17
CA LYS A 134 7.32 -11.66 -21.90
C LYS A 134 5.81 -11.54 -21.75
N PHE A 135 5.09 -11.24 -22.83
CA PHE A 135 3.63 -11.23 -22.81
C PHE A 135 3.05 -12.65 -22.69
N GLU A 136 3.64 -13.64 -23.40
CA GLU A 136 3.26 -15.07 -23.26
C GLU A 136 3.45 -15.57 -21.83
N TYR A 137 4.57 -15.23 -21.18
CA TYR A 137 4.83 -15.53 -19.78
C TYR A 137 3.73 -14.98 -18.88
N CYS A 138 3.38 -13.70 -18.99
CA CYS A 138 2.30 -13.12 -18.20
C CYS A 138 0.94 -13.74 -18.50
N LYS A 139 0.66 -14.06 -19.78
CA LYS A 139 -0.58 -14.72 -20.20
C LYS A 139 -0.71 -16.13 -19.60
N ARG A 140 0.36 -16.94 -19.61
CA ARG A 140 0.36 -18.27 -18.99
C ARG A 140 0.10 -18.20 -17.49
N ALA A 141 0.65 -17.17 -16.83
CA ALA A 141 0.43 -16.92 -15.41
C ALA A 141 -0.96 -16.35 -15.09
N GLY A 142 -1.80 -16.04 -16.07
CA GLY A 142 -3.09 -15.39 -15.87
C GLY A 142 -2.98 -13.95 -15.37
N ILE A 143 -1.85 -13.29 -15.62
CA ILE A 143 -1.54 -11.94 -15.16
C ILE A 143 -1.92 -10.92 -16.23
N HIS A 144 -2.65 -9.88 -15.84
CA HIS A 144 -3.17 -8.84 -16.73
C HIS A 144 -2.47 -7.48 -16.59
N VAL A 145 -1.44 -7.38 -15.76
CA VAL A 145 -0.63 -6.17 -15.58
C VAL A 145 0.84 -6.52 -15.59
N ILE A 146 1.58 -6.00 -16.55
CA ILE A 146 3.04 -6.01 -16.56
C ILE A 146 3.54 -4.74 -15.91
N VAL A 147 4.32 -4.87 -14.83
CA VAL A 147 5.11 -3.75 -14.29
C VAL A 147 6.45 -3.75 -15.01
N ALA A 148 6.66 -2.75 -15.89
CA ALA A 148 7.79 -2.70 -16.78
C ALA A 148 8.91 -1.83 -16.24
N GLY A 149 10.13 -2.39 -16.20
CA GLY A 149 11.37 -1.66 -15.91
C GLY A 149 12.03 -1.19 -17.20
N ASP A 150 12.34 0.10 -17.25
CA ASP A 150 13.21 0.77 -18.23
C ASP A 150 12.99 0.42 -19.73
N PRO A 151 11.75 0.34 -20.25
CA PRO A 151 11.56 0.20 -21.69
C PRO A 151 12.06 1.46 -22.39
N ALA A 152 12.83 1.31 -23.47
CA ALA A 152 13.25 2.46 -24.26
C ALA A 152 12.02 3.12 -24.93
N PRO A 153 11.94 4.45 -24.99
CA PRO A 153 10.78 5.14 -25.59
C PRO A 153 10.49 4.73 -27.04
N GLU A 154 11.51 4.43 -27.82
CA GLU A 154 11.40 3.97 -29.21
C GLU A 154 10.79 2.55 -29.33
N THR A 155 10.86 1.74 -28.27
CA THR A 155 10.27 0.39 -28.24
C THR A 155 8.76 0.43 -27.91
N LEU A 156 8.26 1.51 -27.32
CA LEU A 156 6.86 1.60 -26.87
C LEU A 156 5.83 1.36 -27.99
N PRO A 157 5.99 1.87 -29.23
CA PRO A 157 5.05 1.57 -30.31
C PRO A 157 4.99 0.08 -30.69
N ARG A 158 6.10 -0.65 -30.51
CA ARG A 158 6.15 -2.10 -30.72
C ARG A 158 5.44 -2.83 -29.57
N ILE A 159 5.73 -2.44 -28.34
CA ILE A 159 5.07 -2.99 -27.14
C ILE A 159 3.56 -2.79 -27.20
N GLU A 160 3.09 -1.62 -27.65
CA GLU A 160 1.66 -1.33 -27.81
C GLU A 160 0.92 -2.35 -28.68
N LYS A 161 1.55 -2.92 -29.71
CA LYS A 161 0.96 -3.99 -30.54
C LYS A 161 0.64 -5.22 -29.68
N PHE A 162 1.58 -5.61 -28.81
CA PHE A 162 1.40 -6.75 -27.91
C PHE A 162 0.40 -6.45 -26.80
N VAL A 163 0.37 -5.24 -26.28
CA VAL A 163 -0.69 -4.79 -25.35
C VAL A 163 -2.07 -5.01 -25.94
N LYS A 164 -2.27 -4.67 -27.21
CA LYS A 164 -3.53 -4.89 -27.94
C LYS A 164 -3.80 -6.36 -28.23
N GLU A 165 -2.76 -7.11 -28.65
CA GLU A 165 -2.87 -8.54 -28.99
C GLU A 165 -3.23 -9.41 -27.79
N TYR A 166 -2.62 -9.13 -26.62
CA TYR A 166 -2.76 -9.96 -25.42
C TYR A 166 -3.81 -9.47 -24.43
N ASP A 167 -4.32 -8.26 -24.61
CA ASP A 167 -5.18 -7.55 -23.65
C ASP A 167 -4.56 -7.44 -22.25
N ILE A 168 -3.26 -7.16 -22.21
CA ILE A 168 -2.49 -6.98 -20.97
C ILE A 168 -2.11 -5.52 -20.84
N ARG A 169 -2.31 -4.94 -19.65
CA ARG A 169 -1.90 -3.59 -19.31
C ARG A 169 -0.39 -3.52 -19.13
N PHE A 170 0.21 -2.47 -19.63
CA PHE A 170 1.65 -2.21 -19.54
C PHE A 170 1.90 -0.99 -18.65
N ALA A 171 2.39 -1.21 -17.44
CA ALA A 171 2.61 -0.23 -16.40
C ALA A 171 4.09 0.09 -16.29
N ILE A 172 4.56 1.19 -16.88
CA ILE A 172 5.96 1.61 -16.78
C ILE A 172 6.22 2.08 -15.34
N HIS A 173 7.21 1.50 -14.70
CA HIS A 173 7.65 1.82 -13.35
C HIS A 173 8.68 2.95 -13.39
N ASN A 174 8.52 3.98 -12.57
CA ASN A 174 9.50 5.06 -12.44
C ASN A 174 10.53 4.75 -11.36
N HIS A 175 11.80 5.07 -11.62
CA HIS A 175 12.92 4.73 -10.73
C HIS A 175 13.60 5.95 -10.07
N GLY A 176 13.04 7.16 -10.23
CA GLY A 176 13.52 8.36 -9.55
C GLY A 176 14.69 9.06 -10.25
N PRO A 177 15.44 9.92 -9.54
CA PRO A 177 16.44 10.82 -10.15
C PRO A 177 17.58 10.12 -10.88
N GLU A 178 17.86 8.88 -10.54
CA GLU A 178 18.95 8.09 -11.14
C GLU A 178 18.57 7.46 -12.47
N ASP A 179 17.28 7.30 -12.74
CA ASP A 179 16.77 6.78 -14.01
C ASP A 179 16.97 7.82 -15.11
N LYS A 180 17.42 7.40 -16.27
CA LYS A 180 17.65 8.30 -17.42
C LYS A 180 16.38 8.53 -18.24
N LEU A 181 15.39 7.66 -18.12
CA LEU A 181 14.19 7.64 -18.96
C LEU A 181 12.93 7.95 -18.18
N TRP A 182 12.75 7.28 -17.05
CA TRP A 182 11.51 7.29 -16.28
C TRP A 182 11.74 7.80 -14.85
N HIS A 183 12.15 9.07 -14.72
CA HIS A 183 12.40 9.69 -13.42
C HIS A 183 11.13 9.72 -12.58
N SER A 184 10.00 10.08 -13.20
CA SER A 184 8.72 10.29 -12.53
C SER A 184 7.56 9.71 -13.34
N PRO A 185 6.38 9.53 -12.71
CA PRO A 185 5.17 9.15 -13.46
C PRO A 185 4.80 10.13 -14.57
N LEU A 186 5.16 11.41 -14.45
CA LEU A 186 4.85 12.45 -15.45
C LEU A 186 5.59 12.19 -16.77
N ASP A 187 6.81 11.65 -16.71
CA ASP A 187 7.56 11.26 -17.91
C ASP A 187 6.86 10.12 -18.64
N VAL A 188 6.38 9.13 -17.87
CA VAL A 188 5.58 8.01 -18.41
C VAL A 188 4.30 8.54 -19.07
N LEU A 189 3.53 9.35 -18.37
CA LEU A 189 2.26 9.89 -18.88
C LEU A 189 2.44 10.69 -20.15
N LYS A 190 3.52 11.47 -20.23
CA LYS A 190 3.88 12.23 -21.44
C LYS A 190 4.13 11.28 -22.62
N ALA A 191 4.88 10.21 -22.40
CA ALA A 191 5.24 9.25 -23.44
C ALA A 191 4.02 8.46 -23.95
N VAL A 192 3.14 8.02 -23.05
CA VAL A 192 1.98 7.16 -23.41
C VAL A 192 0.71 7.95 -23.71
N LYS A 193 0.75 9.29 -23.73
CA LYS A 193 -0.42 10.17 -23.85
C LYS A 193 -1.35 9.80 -25.03
N ASN A 194 -0.77 9.50 -26.18
CA ASN A 194 -1.49 9.21 -27.42
C ASN A 194 -1.51 7.70 -27.77
N MET A 195 -1.10 6.85 -26.84
CA MET A 195 -1.05 5.40 -27.01
C MET A 195 -2.33 4.74 -26.48
N ASP A 196 -2.46 3.46 -26.73
CA ASP A 196 -3.56 2.63 -26.21
C ASP A 196 -3.81 2.91 -24.73
N PRO A 197 -5.07 3.01 -24.26
CA PRO A 197 -5.36 3.30 -22.85
C PRO A 197 -4.82 2.25 -21.86
N ARG A 198 -4.39 1.07 -22.33
CA ARG A 198 -3.72 0.05 -21.52
C ARG A 198 -2.20 0.26 -21.37
N MET A 199 -1.65 1.33 -21.98
CA MET A 199 -0.30 1.83 -21.71
C MET A 199 -0.39 2.87 -20.61
N GLY A 200 0.33 2.71 -19.50
CA GLY A 200 0.23 3.58 -18.34
C GLY A 200 1.39 3.39 -17.37
N CYS A 201 1.16 3.65 -16.09
CA CYS A 201 2.24 3.63 -15.09
C CYS A 201 1.96 2.71 -13.90
N CYS A 202 3.05 2.23 -13.33
CA CYS A 202 3.18 1.80 -11.95
C CYS A 202 3.90 2.92 -11.19
N ILE A 203 3.24 3.62 -10.29
CA ILE A 203 3.86 4.70 -9.52
C ILE A 203 4.59 4.12 -8.33
N ASP A 204 5.92 4.27 -8.30
CA ASP A 204 6.69 4.13 -7.07
C ASP A 204 6.70 5.47 -6.34
N VAL A 205 6.08 5.51 -5.16
CA VAL A 205 5.90 6.76 -4.43
C VAL A 205 7.22 7.31 -3.88
N GLY A 206 8.14 6.42 -3.47
CA GLY A 206 9.45 6.83 -2.95
C GLY A 206 10.33 7.42 -4.03
N HIS A 207 10.41 6.74 -5.18
CA HIS A 207 11.15 7.25 -6.33
C HIS A 207 10.55 8.57 -6.84
N THR A 208 9.22 8.67 -6.89
CA THR A 208 8.53 9.92 -7.30
C THR A 208 8.87 11.08 -6.37
N ALA A 209 8.76 10.88 -5.05
CA ALA A 209 9.05 11.93 -4.07
C ALA A 209 10.49 12.44 -4.16
N ARG A 210 11.46 11.55 -4.44
CA ARG A 210 12.88 11.91 -4.59
C ARG A 210 13.16 12.80 -5.81
N THR A 211 12.28 12.84 -6.80
CA THR A 211 12.41 13.79 -7.92
C THR A 211 11.92 15.20 -7.57
N GLY A 212 11.33 15.39 -6.39
CA GLY A 212 10.67 16.65 -6.01
C GLY A 212 9.28 16.83 -6.59
N VAL A 213 8.76 15.84 -7.33
CA VAL A 213 7.40 15.86 -7.86
C VAL A 213 6.42 15.47 -6.76
N ASP A 214 5.28 16.17 -6.69
CA ASP A 214 4.21 15.85 -5.74
C ASP A 214 3.57 14.51 -6.08
N VAL A 215 3.70 13.56 -5.14
CA VAL A 215 3.19 12.18 -5.29
C VAL A 215 1.67 12.16 -5.44
N VAL A 216 0.96 12.94 -4.61
CA VAL A 216 -0.52 12.96 -4.62
C VAL A 216 -1.03 13.57 -5.92
N GLN A 217 -0.39 14.62 -6.40
CA GLN A 217 -0.73 15.23 -7.68
C GLN A 217 -0.42 14.28 -8.85
N SER A 218 0.72 13.58 -8.82
CA SER A 218 1.08 12.57 -9.84
C SER A 218 0.05 11.45 -9.93
N ILE A 219 -0.49 10.98 -8.79
CA ILE A 219 -1.55 9.98 -8.74
C ILE A 219 -2.83 10.51 -9.44
N LYS A 220 -3.22 11.76 -9.15
CA LYS A 220 -4.39 12.39 -9.79
C LYS A 220 -4.20 12.52 -11.30
N GLU A 221 -3.01 12.94 -11.74
CA GLU A 221 -2.69 13.10 -13.16
C GLU A 221 -2.64 11.77 -13.91
N ALA A 222 -2.17 10.71 -13.25
CA ALA A 222 -2.17 9.37 -13.83
C ALA A 222 -3.60 8.89 -14.12
N GLY A 223 -4.55 9.18 -13.24
CA GLY A 223 -5.96 8.89 -13.46
C GLY A 223 -6.19 7.43 -13.87
N PRO A 224 -6.91 7.19 -14.99
CA PRO A 224 -7.20 5.83 -15.46
C PRO A 224 -5.99 5.07 -16.01
N ARG A 225 -4.83 5.72 -16.13
CA ARG A 225 -3.57 5.10 -16.56
C ARG A 225 -2.70 4.62 -15.39
N LEU A 226 -3.17 4.76 -14.14
CA LEU A 226 -2.54 4.16 -12.98
C LEU A 226 -2.97 2.69 -12.84
N PHE A 227 -2.07 1.75 -13.07
CA PHE A 227 -2.39 0.32 -13.07
C PHE A 227 -1.86 -0.42 -11.85
N ASN A 228 -0.76 0.05 -11.28
CA ASN A 228 -0.18 -0.49 -10.06
C ASN A 228 0.55 0.60 -9.29
N MET A 229 0.85 0.35 -8.01
CA MET A 229 1.65 1.25 -7.17
C MET A 229 2.62 0.45 -6.32
N HIS A 230 3.84 0.97 -6.19
CA HIS A 230 4.78 0.53 -5.17
C HIS A 230 4.79 1.54 -4.02
N MET A 231 4.40 1.07 -2.84
CA MET A 231 4.40 1.86 -1.61
C MET A 231 5.74 1.74 -0.92
N LYS A 232 6.33 2.89 -0.62
CA LYS A 232 7.55 3.08 0.17
C LYS A 232 7.37 4.25 1.12
N ASP A 233 8.19 4.32 2.16
CA ASP A 233 8.31 5.51 3.00
C ASP A 233 9.77 5.89 3.19
N LEU A 234 10.04 7.16 3.30
CA LEU A 234 11.38 7.74 3.33
C LEU A 234 11.47 8.77 4.45
N THR A 235 12.59 8.80 5.16
CA THR A 235 12.89 9.88 6.12
C THR A 235 13.36 11.17 5.43
N SER A 236 13.84 11.07 4.17
CA SER A 236 14.31 12.21 3.37
C SER A 236 14.10 11.95 1.89
N PHE A 237 13.54 12.92 1.18
CA PHE A 237 13.38 12.84 -0.27
C PHE A 237 14.66 13.20 -1.05
N GLN A 238 15.71 13.61 -0.38
CA GLN A 238 17.02 13.92 -0.96
C GLN A 238 18.01 12.75 -0.92
N SER A 239 17.67 11.65 -0.24
CA SER A 239 18.56 10.49 -0.07
C SER A 239 17.94 9.22 -0.62
N LYS A 240 18.74 8.45 -1.38
CA LYS A 240 18.37 7.14 -1.86
C LYS A 240 18.27 6.10 -0.72
N GLU A 241 19.13 6.24 0.29
CA GLU A 241 19.24 5.31 1.42
C GLU A 241 18.30 5.67 2.59
N SER A 242 17.25 6.44 2.34
CA SER A 242 16.35 6.93 3.39
C SER A 242 15.10 6.10 3.60
N GLN A 243 14.97 4.95 2.95
CA GLN A 243 13.82 4.09 3.13
C GLN A 243 13.69 3.62 4.58
N VAL A 244 12.45 3.63 5.08
CA VAL A 244 12.05 3.14 6.40
C VAL A 244 10.73 2.36 6.27
N PRO A 245 10.30 1.62 7.31
CA PRO A 245 8.95 1.07 7.34
C PRO A 245 7.89 2.15 7.10
N VAL A 246 6.84 1.82 6.37
CA VAL A 246 5.75 2.77 6.09
C VAL A 246 5.11 3.22 7.41
N GLY A 247 5.07 4.54 7.60
CA GLY A 247 4.62 5.20 8.82
C GLY A 247 5.75 5.73 9.71
N GLU A 248 7.00 5.40 9.41
CA GLU A 248 8.17 5.93 10.12
C GLU A 248 8.87 7.06 9.36
N GLY A 249 8.39 7.37 8.16
CA GLY A 249 8.91 8.42 7.30
C GLY A 249 7.99 9.62 7.15
N THR A 250 8.10 10.26 5.99
CA THR A 250 7.41 11.52 5.69
C THR A 250 6.45 11.40 4.51
N MET A 251 6.23 10.18 3.98
CA MET A 251 5.31 9.96 2.86
C MET A 251 3.85 10.25 3.29
N PRO A 252 3.06 11.01 2.51
CA PRO A 252 1.69 11.36 2.85
C PRO A 252 0.72 10.19 2.59
N VAL A 253 0.90 9.07 3.31
CA VAL A 253 0.18 7.80 3.08
C VAL A 253 -1.33 7.97 3.16
N ARG A 254 -1.81 8.80 4.11
CA ARG A 254 -3.24 9.07 4.27
C ARG A 254 -3.83 9.77 3.04
N GLU A 255 -3.15 10.80 2.56
CA GLU A 255 -3.56 11.60 1.39
C GLU A 255 -3.48 10.77 0.12
N ILE A 256 -2.49 9.89 -0.01
CA ILE A 256 -2.39 8.91 -1.10
C ILE A 256 -3.63 8.02 -1.11
N PHE A 257 -3.99 7.40 0.01
CA PHE A 257 -5.15 6.52 0.08
C PHE A 257 -6.46 7.26 -0.16
N GLN A 258 -6.63 8.46 0.38
CA GLN A 258 -7.80 9.30 0.11
C GLN A 258 -7.94 9.63 -1.39
N THR A 259 -6.82 9.93 -2.05
CA THR A 259 -6.80 10.25 -3.48
C THR A 259 -7.18 9.02 -4.31
N LEU A 260 -6.60 7.86 -4.02
CA LEU A 260 -6.93 6.60 -4.69
C LEU A 260 -8.41 6.23 -4.52
N MET A 261 -8.98 6.44 -3.32
CA MET A 261 -10.41 6.21 -3.04
C MET A 261 -11.28 7.17 -3.86
N ALA A 262 -10.94 8.46 -3.89
CA ALA A 262 -11.68 9.47 -4.65
C ALA A 262 -11.68 9.20 -6.16
N MET A 263 -10.62 8.56 -6.68
CA MET A 263 -10.47 8.15 -8.08
C MET A 263 -11.15 6.82 -8.39
N ASN A 264 -11.72 6.12 -7.40
CA ASN A 264 -12.19 4.74 -7.54
C ASN A 264 -11.10 3.79 -8.08
N TYR A 265 -9.87 3.97 -7.61
CA TYR A 265 -8.74 3.14 -8.02
C TYR A 265 -9.01 1.67 -7.70
N ASN A 266 -8.87 0.81 -8.71
CA ASN A 266 -9.17 -0.62 -8.60
C ASN A 266 -7.93 -1.52 -8.77
N GLY A 267 -6.74 -0.95 -8.79
CA GLY A 267 -5.48 -1.67 -8.78
C GLY A 267 -5.03 -2.09 -7.38
N PHE A 268 -3.77 -2.45 -7.24
CA PHE A 268 -3.15 -2.81 -5.97
C PHE A 268 -2.13 -1.76 -5.54
N VAL A 269 -1.97 -1.64 -4.22
CA VAL A 269 -0.90 -0.88 -3.58
C VAL A 269 0.03 -1.91 -2.96
N ASP A 270 1.15 -2.17 -3.64
CA ASP A 270 2.12 -3.17 -3.25
C ASP A 270 3.20 -2.54 -2.37
N LEU A 271 3.40 -3.10 -1.19
CA LEU A 271 4.58 -2.73 -0.39
C LEU A 271 5.84 -3.23 -1.10
N GLU A 272 6.78 -2.32 -1.39
CA GLU A 272 8.12 -2.67 -1.84
C GLU A 272 9.15 -2.20 -0.81
N TYR A 273 9.57 -3.14 0.04
CA TYR A 273 10.49 -2.90 1.15
C TYR A 273 11.88 -3.43 0.78
N GLU A 274 12.81 -2.51 0.48
CA GLU A 274 14.11 -2.89 -0.11
C GLU A 274 15.27 -2.88 0.88
N ILE A 275 15.04 -2.43 2.10
CA ILE A 275 16.04 -2.44 3.18
C ILE A 275 15.94 -3.73 4.00
N HIS A 276 17.03 -4.06 4.72
CA HIS A 276 17.14 -5.28 5.52
C HIS A 276 16.75 -6.56 4.77
N PRO A 277 17.36 -6.84 3.58
CA PRO A 277 16.91 -7.91 2.69
C PRO A 277 17.03 -9.31 3.28
N ASP A 278 17.84 -9.50 4.33
CA ASP A 278 18.02 -10.78 5.03
C ASP A 278 17.05 -10.95 6.22
N ASP A 279 16.42 -9.87 6.69
CA ASP A 279 15.39 -9.88 7.73
C ASP A 279 14.35 -8.77 7.51
N PRO A 280 13.56 -8.82 6.43
CA PRO A 280 12.60 -7.75 6.09
C PRO A 280 11.33 -7.78 6.95
N MET A 281 10.98 -8.93 7.56
CA MET A 281 9.68 -9.14 8.19
C MET A 281 9.32 -8.12 9.28
N PRO A 282 10.22 -7.70 10.19
CA PRO A 282 9.86 -6.68 11.19
C PRO A 282 9.35 -5.37 10.56
N GLY A 283 10.05 -4.84 9.56
CA GLY A 283 9.66 -3.61 8.86
C GLY A 283 8.42 -3.79 7.98
N VAL A 284 8.28 -4.95 7.35
CA VAL A 284 7.10 -5.29 6.56
C VAL A 284 5.83 -5.38 7.43
N ILE A 285 5.92 -6.04 8.60
CA ILE A 285 4.81 -6.10 9.58
C ILE A 285 4.42 -4.70 10.05
N ALA A 286 5.40 -3.87 10.42
CA ALA A 286 5.16 -2.48 10.84
C ALA A 286 4.47 -1.68 9.73
N SER A 287 4.95 -1.79 8.49
CA SER A 287 4.38 -1.11 7.32
C SER A 287 2.91 -1.49 7.08
N PHE A 288 2.58 -2.78 7.10
CA PHE A 288 1.19 -3.22 6.93
C PHE A 288 0.30 -2.83 8.12
N ALA A 289 0.83 -2.86 9.34
CA ALA A 289 0.08 -2.41 10.52
C ALA A 289 -0.29 -0.92 10.39
N TYR A 290 0.66 -0.08 9.98
CA TYR A 290 0.41 1.34 9.76
C TYR A 290 -0.60 1.59 8.63
N MET A 291 -0.40 0.99 7.45
CA MET A 291 -1.31 1.15 6.32
C MET A 291 -2.74 0.71 6.66
N ARG A 292 -2.90 -0.40 7.36
CA ARG A 292 -4.22 -0.86 7.86
C ARG A 292 -4.80 0.10 8.90
N GLY A 293 -3.97 0.68 9.77
CA GLY A 293 -4.38 1.72 10.72
C GLY A 293 -4.90 2.98 10.02
N VAL A 294 -4.22 3.42 8.95
CA VAL A 294 -4.68 4.54 8.12
C VAL A 294 -6.03 4.21 7.48
N LEU A 295 -6.20 3.01 6.91
CA LEU A 295 -7.47 2.58 6.32
C LEU A 295 -8.59 2.51 7.37
N ALA A 296 -8.29 2.01 8.57
CA ALA A 296 -9.24 2.00 9.69
C ALA A 296 -9.68 3.42 10.07
N GLY A 297 -8.73 4.36 10.14
CA GLY A 297 -9.00 5.79 10.39
C GLY A 297 -9.77 6.49 9.25
N LEU A 298 -9.83 5.88 8.07
CA LEU A 298 -10.64 6.31 6.93
C LEU A 298 -12.01 5.59 6.87
N GLY A 299 -12.34 4.78 7.86
CA GLY A 299 -13.63 4.09 7.96
C GLY A 299 -13.64 2.64 7.49
N TYR A 300 -12.48 2.06 7.21
CA TYR A 300 -12.32 0.68 6.70
C TYR A 300 -11.47 -0.18 7.66
N PRO A 301 -11.97 -0.53 8.85
CA PRO A 301 -11.22 -1.35 9.79
C PRO A 301 -10.93 -2.74 9.21
N PRO A 302 -9.81 -3.38 9.58
CA PRO A 302 -9.51 -4.74 9.17
C PRO A 302 -10.62 -5.69 9.63
N ARG A 303 -10.98 -6.63 8.76
CA ARG A 303 -11.88 -7.73 9.14
C ARG A 303 -11.05 -8.80 9.86
N HIS A 304 -11.50 -9.20 11.03
CA HIS A 304 -10.92 -10.30 11.82
C HIS A 304 -11.42 -11.65 11.31
#